data_6cee88248ae486640c9e36c277002891
#
_entry.id   6cee88248ae486640c9e36c277002891
#
_cell.length_a   1.000
_cell.length_b   1.000
_cell.length_c   1.000
_cell.angle_alpha   90.00
_cell.angle_beta   90.00
_cell.angle_gamma   90.00
#
_symmetry.space_group_name_H-M   'P 1'
#
loop_
_entity.id
_entity.type
_entity.pdbx_description
1 polymer ?
#
loop_
_entity_poly.entity_id
_entity_poly.type
_entity_poly.pdbx_seq_one_letter_code
_entity_poly.pdbx_strand_id
1 'polypeptide(L)'
;GSEQTYPIGTWTFDVQDAPDHAELLNVWSSPASNRVGNMFPYHYELLDRAASIRSIQYGPDQIADVADGITVYDGVAEGKLALSGDAPVRLIRPRIKVEQNGEAYSVYGICCYCGALDVTKADIQAAQDAASRTA
;
A
#
# COMPACT_ATOMS: atom_id res chain seq x y z
N GLY A 1 -1.72 -40.02 -7.28
CA GLY A 1 -0.80 -39.31 -6.42
C GLY A 1 -1.47 -38.85 -5.14
N SER A 2 -0.71 -38.59 -4.13
CA SER A 2 -1.19 -38.07 -2.86
C SER A 2 -1.15 -36.52 -2.88
N GLU A 3 -2.16 -35.89 -2.33
CA GLU A 3 -2.14 -34.46 -2.05
C GLU A 3 -1.29 -34.20 -0.81
N GLN A 4 -0.47 -33.15 -0.88
CA GLN A 4 0.26 -32.65 0.26
C GLN A 4 -0.07 -31.18 0.44
N THR A 5 -0.34 -30.78 1.68
CA THR A 5 -0.64 -29.41 2.04
C THR A 5 0.53 -28.80 2.82
N TYR A 6 1.05 -27.71 2.34
CA TYR A 6 2.13 -26.98 2.99
C TYR A 6 1.62 -25.62 3.47
N PRO A 7 1.80 -25.27 4.75
CA PRO A 7 1.53 -23.90 5.19
C PRO A 7 2.59 -22.96 4.59
N ILE A 8 2.16 -21.92 3.92
CA ILE A 8 3.05 -20.93 3.27
C ILE A 8 2.96 -19.56 3.90
N GLY A 9 2.11 -19.35 4.88
CA GLY A 9 2.00 -18.11 5.61
C GLY A 9 0.58 -17.77 6.02
N THR A 10 0.44 -16.59 6.60
CA THR A 10 -0.83 -16.03 7.02
C THR A 10 -1.13 -14.78 6.19
N TRP A 11 -2.36 -14.67 5.71
CA TRP A 11 -2.87 -13.47 5.07
C TRP A 11 -3.67 -12.68 6.07
N THR A 12 -3.32 -11.40 6.20
CA THR A 12 -4.09 -10.47 7.02
C THR A 12 -4.81 -9.49 6.09
N PHE A 13 -6.10 -9.34 6.28
CA PHE A 13 -6.93 -8.43 5.50
C PHE A 13 -7.37 -7.27 6.39
N ASP A 14 -7.08 -6.05 5.93
CA ASP A 14 -7.64 -4.83 6.50
C ASP A 14 -8.75 -4.35 5.57
N VAL A 15 -9.99 -4.50 6.04
CA VAL A 15 -11.17 -4.17 5.25
C VAL A 15 -11.62 -2.76 5.59
N GLN A 16 -11.65 -1.90 4.58
CA GLN A 16 -12.10 -0.51 4.68
C GLN A 16 -13.48 -0.39 4.02
N ASP A 17 -14.43 0.19 4.71
CA ASP A 17 -15.80 0.35 4.25
C ASP A 17 -16.22 1.81 4.00
N ALA A 18 -15.29 2.75 4.10
CA ALA A 18 -15.58 4.14 3.81
C ALA A 18 -15.88 4.33 2.30
N PRO A 19 -16.82 5.24 1.96
CA PRO A 19 -17.09 5.54 0.56
C PRO A 19 -15.85 6.01 -0.20
N ASP A 20 -15.73 5.60 -1.46
CA ASP A 20 -14.65 6.01 -2.35
C ASP A 20 -15.05 7.28 -3.11
N HIS A 21 -14.33 8.36 -2.88
CA HIS A 21 -14.50 9.65 -3.54
C HIS A 21 -13.50 9.83 -4.68
N ALA A 22 -13.51 8.92 -5.63
CA ALA A 22 -12.57 8.89 -6.76
C ALA A 22 -12.62 10.17 -7.62
N GLU A 23 -13.69 10.96 -7.54
CA GLU A 23 -13.81 12.23 -8.21
C GLU A 23 -12.88 13.32 -7.72
N LEU A 24 -12.23 13.12 -6.56
CA LEU A 24 -11.35 14.12 -5.96
C LEU A 24 -9.89 13.97 -6.38
N LEU A 25 -9.50 12.79 -6.82
CA LEU A 25 -8.09 12.47 -7.01
C LEU A 25 -7.88 11.58 -8.23
N ASN A 26 -6.99 12.02 -9.11
CA ASN A 26 -6.49 11.16 -10.17
C ASN A 26 -5.37 10.30 -9.62
N VAL A 27 -5.57 8.98 -9.67
CA VAL A 27 -4.62 7.99 -9.14
C VAL A 27 -3.94 7.32 -10.31
N TRP A 28 -2.64 7.56 -10.44
CA TRP A 28 -1.84 6.89 -11.44
C TRP A 28 -1.47 5.48 -10.98
N SER A 29 -1.42 4.58 -11.93
CA SER A 29 -0.98 3.22 -11.66
C SER A 29 0.43 3.22 -11.07
N SER A 30 0.57 2.66 -9.89
CA SER A 30 1.90 2.44 -9.30
C SER A 30 2.48 1.15 -9.87
N PRO A 31 3.70 1.18 -10.38
CA PRO A 31 4.37 -0.05 -10.77
C PRO A 31 4.60 -0.93 -9.54
N ALA A 32 4.64 -2.23 -9.73
CA ALA A 32 5.03 -3.14 -8.69
C ALA A 32 6.44 -2.78 -8.18
N SER A 33 6.60 -2.68 -6.87
CA SER A 33 7.93 -2.53 -6.31
C SER A 33 8.59 -3.89 -6.16
N ASN A 34 9.89 -3.96 -6.43
CA ASN A 34 10.66 -5.16 -6.20
C ASN A 34 11.17 -5.22 -4.76
N ARG A 35 11.69 -6.39 -4.37
CA ARG A 35 12.23 -6.60 -3.02
C ARG A 35 13.35 -5.63 -2.64
N VAL A 36 14.16 -5.21 -3.59
CA VAL A 36 15.35 -4.40 -3.34
C VAL A 36 15.02 -2.99 -2.86
N GLY A 37 13.95 -2.45 -3.06
CA GLY A 37 13.63 -1.13 -2.54
C GLY A 37 12.74 -1.15 -1.30
N ASN A 38 11.93 -2.20 -1.14
CA ASN A 38 10.90 -2.30 -0.10
C ASN A 38 10.14 -0.98 0.11
N MET A 39 9.81 -0.33 -0.99
CA MET A 39 9.21 0.99 -1.02
C MET A 39 7.86 0.94 -1.74
N PHE A 40 6.92 1.71 -1.27
CA PHE A 40 5.64 1.92 -1.91
C PHE A 40 5.69 3.23 -2.70
N PRO A 41 5.72 3.18 -4.04
CA PRO A 41 5.69 4.38 -4.86
C PRO A 41 4.27 4.93 -4.96
N TYR A 42 4.13 6.24 -4.97
CA TYR A 42 2.83 6.88 -5.14
C TYR A 42 2.93 8.08 -6.08
N HIS A 43 1.86 8.32 -6.81
CA HIS A 43 1.67 9.49 -7.65
C HIS A 43 0.18 9.81 -7.71
N TYR A 44 -0.23 10.91 -7.10
CA TYR A 44 -1.61 11.35 -7.03
C TYR A 44 -1.74 12.81 -7.46
N GLU A 45 -2.75 13.12 -8.23
CA GLU A 45 -3.05 14.47 -8.70
C GLU A 45 -4.43 14.90 -8.21
N LEU A 46 -4.48 16.03 -7.50
CA LEU A 46 -5.75 16.63 -7.08
C LEU A 46 -6.52 17.16 -8.29
N LEU A 47 -7.76 16.72 -8.44
CA LEU A 47 -8.65 17.21 -9.50
C LEU A 47 -9.28 18.55 -9.12
N ASP A 48 -9.39 18.83 -7.82
CA ASP A 48 -9.76 20.14 -7.31
C ASP A 48 -8.57 20.77 -6.58
N ARG A 49 -8.11 21.91 -7.07
CA ARG A 49 -6.99 22.64 -6.49
C ARG A 49 -7.30 23.26 -5.12
N ALA A 50 -8.58 23.38 -4.77
CA ALA A 50 -8.99 23.80 -3.43
C ALA A 50 -8.91 22.68 -2.39
N ALA A 51 -8.80 21.44 -2.83
CA ALA A 51 -8.61 20.29 -1.97
C ALA A 51 -7.14 20.11 -1.57
N SER A 52 -6.90 19.34 -0.52
CA SER A 52 -5.55 19.01 -0.07
C SER A 52 -5.45 17.55 0.36
N ILE A 53 -4.33 16.92 0.05
CA ILE A 53 -4.00 15.58 0.54
C ILE A 53 -3.54 15.70 1.99
N ARG A 54 -4.09 14.88 2.87
CA ARG A 54 -3.75 14.86 4.30
C ARG A 54 -2.87 13.69 4.67
N SER A 55 -3.22 12.50 4.22
CA SER A 55 -2.48 11.31 4.56
C SER A 55 -2.65 10.22 3.50
N ILE A 56 -1.73 9.29 3.50
CA ILE A 56 -1.78 8.06 2.72
C ILE A 56 -1.63 6.91 3.71
N GLN A 57 -2.67 6.09 3.82
CA GLN A 57 -2.61 4.82 4.53
C GLN A 57 -2.24 3.73 3.52
N TYR A 58 -1.14 3.04 3.76
CA TYR A 58 -0.59 2.02 2.85
C TYR A 58 -0.28 0.69 3.54
N GLY A 59 -0.92 0.46 4.65
CA GLY A 59 -0.87 -0.77 5.43
C GLY A 59 -1.73 -0.61 6.68
N PRO A 60 -1.99 -1.68 7.45
CA PRO A 60 -2.82 -1.61 8.65
C PRO A 60 -2.34 -0.55 9.65
N ASP A 61 -1.02 -0.50 9.87
CA ASP A 61 -0.39 0.41 10.83
C ASP A 61 0.57 1.40 10.14
N GLN A 62 0.46 1.57 8.83
CA GLN A 62 1.35 2.41 8.05
C GLN A 62 0.59 3.57 7.45
N ILE A 63 0.74 4.72 8.09
CA ILE A 63 0.12 5.97 7.66
C ILE A 63 1.23 7.01 7.54
N ALA A 64 1.33 7.63 6.39
CA ALA A 64 2.15 8.82 6.18
C ALA A 64 1.24 10.03 6.05
N ASP A 65 1.56 11.11 6.73
CA ASP A 65 0.85 12.37 6.60
C ASP A 65 1.76 13.48 6.04
N VAL A 66 1.20 14.65 5.86
CA VAL A 66 1.97 15.80 5.35
C VAL A 66 3.09 16.20 6.32
N ALA A 67 2.89 16.02 7.62
CA ALA A 67 3.93 16.28 8.61
C ALA A 67 5.09 15.28 8.54
N ASP A 68 4.83 14.06 8.07
CA ASP A 68 5.83 13.01 7.88
C ASP A 68 6.58 13.11 6.55
N GLY A 69 6.33 14.15 5.75
CA GLY A 69 7.09 14.44 4.56
C GLY A 69 6.44 14.10 3.22
N ILE A 70 5.12 13.90 3.19
CA ILE A 70 4.42 13.89 1.90
C ILE A 70 4.51 15.29 1.31
N THR A 71 5.18 15.39 0.17
CA THR A 71 5.32 16.67 -0.55
C THR A 71 4.23 16.77 -1.61
N VAL A 72 3.46 17.84 -1.54
CA VAL A 72 2.47 18.19 -2.57
C VAL A 72 2.94 19.46 -3.26
N TYR A 73 3.16 19.38 -4.56
CA TYR A 73 3.54 20.53 -5.37
C TYR A 73 2.60 20.66 -6.55
N ASP A 74 2.02 21.84 -6.68
CA ASP A 74 1.07 22.17 -7.76
C ASP A 74 -0.07 21.12 -7.91
N GLY A 75 -0.59 20.66 -6.78
CA GLY A 75 -1.66 19.66 -6.72
C GLY A 75 -1.22 18.22 -6.99
N VAL A 76 0.06 17.96 -7.13
CA VAL A 76 0.61 16.62 -7.35
C VAL A 76 1.39 16.17 -6.11
N ALA A 77 1.07 14.99 -5.63
CA ALA A 77 1.84 14.28 -4.60
C ALA A 77 2.55 13.10 -5.24
N GLU A 78 3.86 13.08 -5.15
CA GLU A 78 4.69 12.03 -5.75
C GLU A 78 5.83 11.66 -4.83
N GLY A 79 6.12 10.38 -4.74
CA GLY A 79 7.23 9.91 -3.91
C GLY A 79 7.22 8.42 -3.68
N LYS A 80 7.96 8.00 -2.66
CA LYS A 80 8.04 6.62 -2.20
C LYS A 80 7.97 6.58 -0.68
N LEU A 81 7.20 5.64 -0.16
CA LEU A 81 7.05 5.40 1.27
C LEU A 81 7.71 4.08 1.65
N ALA A 82 8.46 4.07 2.73
CA ALA A 82 9.10 2.86 3.22
C ALA A 82 8.06 1.89 3.77
N LEU A 83 8.16 0.63 3.38
CA LEU A 83 7.35 -0.45 3.93
C LEU A 83 8.05 -1.02 5.16
N SER A 84 7.32 -1.10 6.26
CA SER A 84 7.82 -1.71 7.48
C SER A 84 7.58 -3.22 7.50
N GLY A 85 8.39 -3.93 8.29
CA GLY A 85 8.30 -5.38 8.40
C GLY A 85 9.01 -6.11 7.26
N ASP A 86 8.98 -7.42 7.34
CA ASP A 86 9.74 -8.33 6.47
C ASP A 86 8.85 -9.26 5.64
N ALA A 87 7.57 -8.96 5.53
CA ALA A 87 6.67 -9.74 4.70
C ALA A 87 7.17 -9.78 3.25
N PRO A 88 7.37 -10.97 2.67
CA PRO A 88 7.94 -11.10 1.33
C PRO A 88 7.04 -10.60 0.21
N VAL A 89 5.74 -10.60 0.45
CA VAL A 89 4.73 -10.17 -0.51
C VAL A 89 3.65 -9.37 0.18
N ARG A 90 3.27 -8.26 -0.42
CA ARG A 90 2.14 -7.42 0.02
C ARG A 90 1.31 -6.98 -1.16
N LEU A 91 0.01 -6.97 -0.97
CA LEU A 91 -0.93 -6.32 -1.86
C LEU A 91 -1.48 -5.11 -1.12
N ILE A 92 -1.17 -3.93 -1.61
CA ILE A 92 -1.52 -2.66 -0.95
C ILE A 92 -2.49 -1.91 -1.85
N ARG A 93 -3.69 -1.68 -1.34
CA ARG A 93 -4.59 -0.70 -1.92
C ARG A 93 -4.60 0.51 -1.00
N PRO A 94 -3.90 1.59 -1.37
CA PRO A 94 -3.77 2.73 -0.48
C PRO A 94 -5.11 3.45 -0.29
N ARG A 95 -5.28 4.02 0.89
CA ARG A 95 -6.38 4.93 1.21
C ARG A 95 -5.81 6.32 1.39
N ILE A 96 -6.18 7.22 0.51
CA ILE A 96 -5.73 8.60 0.54
C ILE A 96 -6.83 9.44 1.21
N LYS A 97 -6.46 10.18 2.24
CA LYS A 97 -7.37 11.13 2.86
C LYS A 97 -7.20 12.48 2.21
N VAL A 98 -8.29 12.98 1.62
CA VAL A 98 -8.37 14.27 0.96
C VAL A 98 -9.32 15.16 1.75
N GLU A 99 -8.91 16.39 2.03
CA GLU A 99 -9.75 17.40 2.64
C GLU A 99 -10.23 18.39 1.61
N GLN A 100 -11.53 18.64 1.60
CA GLN A 100 -12.20 19.60 0.73
C GLN A 100 -13.30 20.31 1.52
N ASN A 101 -13.30 21.64 1.49
CA ASN A 101 -14.30 22.47 2.19
C ASN A 101 -14.42 22.13 3.69
N GLY A 102 -13.31 21.81 4.35
CA GLY A 102 -13.28 21.48 5.77
C GLY A 102 -13.71 20.05 6.11
N GLU A 103 -14.05 19.24 5.13
CA GLU A 103 -14.43 17.83 5.31
C GLU A 103 -13.37 16.89 4.75
N ALA A 104 -13.19 15.75 5.41
CA ALA A 104 -12.27 14.72 4.99
C ALA A 104 -12.97 13.59 4.26
N TYR A 105 -12.43 13.23 3.10
CA TYR A 105 -12.93 12.17 2.25
C TYR A 105 -11.86 11.12 2.02
N SER A 106 -12.28 9.88 1.78
CA SER A 106 -11.38 8.79 1.40
C SER A 106 -11.40 8.56 -0.11
N VAL A 107 -10.22 8.44 -0.67
CA VAL A 107 -10.03 7.98 -2.06
C VAL A 107 -9.17 6.73 -2.00
N TYR A 108 -9.62 5.65 -2.64
CA TYR A 108 -8.85 4.42 -2.70
C TYR A 108 -8.00 4.40 -3.97
N GLY A 109 -6.72 4.14 -3.77
CA GLY A 109 -5.79 4.00 -4.88
C GLY A 109 -5.89 2.65 -5.58
N ILE A 110 -5.07 2.50 -6.60
CA ILE A 110 -4.94 1.24 -7.33
C ILE A 110 -4.14 0.25 -6.48
N CYS A 111 -4.56 -1.00 -6.49
CA CYS A 111 -3.86 -2.05 -5.77
C CYS A 111 -2.44 -2.22 -6.34
N CYS A 112 -1.46 -2.16 -5.47
CA CYS A 112 -0.05 -2.29 -5.80
C CYS A 112 0.50 -3.59 -5.22
N TYR A 113 1.17 -4.35 -6.06
CA TYR A 113 1.93 -5.52 -5.62
C TYR A 113 3.33 -5.06 -5.17
N CYS A 114 3.67 -5.34 -3.93
CA CYS A 114 4.98 -5.06 -3.37
C CYS A 114 5.62 -6.37 -2.90
N GLY A 115 6.72 -6.76 -3.50
CA GLY A 115 7.38 -8.02 -3.13
C GLY A 115 8.39 -8.51 -4.16
N ALA A 116 8.83 -9.73 -3.99
CA ALA A 116 9.74 -10.37 -4.92
C ALA A 116 9.02 -10.75 -6.22
N LEU A 117 9.59 -10.33 -7.34
CA LEU A 117 9.15 -10.81 -8.65
C LEU A 117 9.66 -12.23 -8.92
N ASP A 118 10.83 -12.56 -8.37
CA ASP A 118 11.42 -13.89 -8.46
C ASP A 118 11.35 -14.58 -7.10
N VAL A 119 10.46 -15.54 -6.97
CA VAL A 119 10.33 -16.35 -5.77
C VAL A 119 11.32 -17.50 -5.83
N THR A 120 12.25 -17.55 -4.89
CA THR A 120 13.26 -18.60 -4.79
C THR A 120 12.81 -19.71 -3.83
N LYS A 121 13.50 -20.86 -3.87
CA LYS A 121 13.32 -21.90 -2.87
C LYS A 121 13.53 -21.40 -1.43
N ALA A 122 14.51 -20.51 -1.23
CA ALA A 122 14.78 -19.91 0.07
C ALA A 122 13.60 -19.06 0.56
N ASP A 123 12.92 -18.35 -0.34
CA ASP A 123 11.74 -17.55 0.00
C ASP A 123 10.58 -18.44 0.44
N ILE A 124 10.35 -19.54 -0.25
CA ILE A 124 9.33 -20.51 0.11
C ILE A 124 9.65 -21.13 1.47
N GLN A 125 10.89 -21.54 1.70
CA GLN A 125 11.33 -22.12 2.97
C GLN A 125 11.16 -21.13 4.12
N ALA A 126 11.53 -19.87 3.92
CA ALA A 126 11.35 -18.82 4.92
C ALA A 126 9.87 -18.60 5.28
N ALA A 127 8.98 -18.63 4.29
CA ALA A 127 7.54 -18.51 4.51
C ALA A 127 6.99 -19.71 5.28
N GLN A 128 7.44 -20.92 4.97
CA GLN A 128 7.07 -22.15 5.69
C GLN A 128 7.55 -22.12 7.14
N ASP A 129 8.79 -21.70 7.39
CA ASP A 129 9.36 -21.59 8.72
C ASP A 129 8.61 -20.55 9.57
N ALA A 130 8.24 -19.42 8.99
CA ALA A 130 7.44 -18.40 9.65
C ALA A 130 6.03 -18.91 10.01
N ALA A 131 5.38 -19.64 9.10
CA ALA A 131 4.07 -20.23 9.33
C ALA A 131 4.12 -21.28 10.44
N SER A 132 5.18 -22.08 10.52
CA SER A 132 5.38 -23.08 11.56
C SER A 132 5.57 -22.48 12.94
N ARG A 133 6.14 -21.26 13.04
CA ARG A 133 6.34 -20.55 14.31
C ARG A 133 5.07 -19.91 14.86
N THR A 134 4.09 -19.64 14.00
CA THR A 134 2.82 -19.01 14.39
C THR A 134 1.69 -20.02 14.61
N ALA A 135 1.92 -21.27 14.32
CA ALA A 135 0.94 -22.33 14.47
C ALA A 135 0.80 -22.79 15.93
#